data_2b3d2f343a695c0c45d1b34ebcb4bac3
#
_entry.id   2b3d2f343a695c0c45d1b34ebcb4bac3
#
_cell.length_a   1.000
_cell.length_b   1.000
_cell.length_c   1.000
_cell.angle_alpha   90.00
_cell.angle_beta   90.00
_cell.angle_gamma   90.00
#
_symmetry.space_group_name_H-M   'P 1'
#
loop_
_entity.id
_entity.type
_entity.pdbx_description
1 polymer ?
#
loop_
_entity_poly.entity_id
_entity_poly.type
_entity_poly.pdbx_seq_one_letter_code
_entity_poly.pdbx_strand_id
1 'polypeptide(L)'
;MTRPPDIAFVVHHDPTQGFVSAFVTAPDGLMLHVRSYGPRLSSALPVVCLPGLARTAADFHCLAAALAADPVEPRLVLALDYRGHGQSEYDRNPDNYALPVKLTDLSAILTALEVAPAVFVGTSHGGLLAMMLAISRPTAIAGVILNDIGPVIEPQGLLRIKRYVGKLPIPRHFAEGAEILRRLFGAQFPGLNPQDWTAFAQRTWREQGDGLVPAYDVKLARTLEKTNLENPPTLWNQFDALARVPLMIIRGTNSDMLAATTLEAMLARRHALDVAIVPDQGHAPLLTDPKLIRKIAAFVASCPVSSPKHGA
;
A
#
# COMPACT_ATOMS: atom_id res chain seq x y z
N MET A 1 29.24 -15.06 -18.12
CA MET A 1 27.81 -14.99 -17.79
C MET A 1 27.65 -15.48 -16.37
N THR A 2 27.61 -14.59 -15.41
CA THR A 2 27.34 -14.90 -14.02
C THR A 2 25.85 -15.24 -13.87
N ARG A 3 25.55 -16.42 -13.32
CA ARG A 3 24.19 -16.85 -12.97
C ARG A 3 23.57 -15.75 -12.09
N PRO A 4 22.31 -15.31 -12.33
CA PRO A 4 21.65 -14.41 -11.39
C PRO A 4 21.61 -15.07 -10.02
N PRO A 5 21.70 -14.32 -8.91
CA PRO A 5 21.62 -14.90 -7.58
C PRO A 5 20.33 -15.70 -7.45
N ASP A 6 20.41 -16.91 -6.90
CA ASP A 6 19.25 -17.73 -6.58
C ASP A 6 18.34 -16.91 -5.63
N ILE A 7 17.24 -16.38 -6.15
CA ILE A 7 16.25 -15.66 -5.37
C ILE A 7 15.59 -16.69 -4.47
N ALA A 8 16.03 -16.76 -3.23
CA ALA A 8 15.46 -17.66 -2.25
C ALA A 8 14.02 -17.24 -1.95
N PHE A 9 13.10 -18.14 -2.22
CA PHE A 9 11.69 -17.97 -1.95
C PHE A 9 11.28 -19.00 -0.88
N VAL A 10 10.85 -18.50 0.29
CA VAL A 10 10.39 -19.33 1.41
C VAL A 10 8.91 -19.07 1.65
N VAL A 11 8.12 -20.12 1.78
CA VAL A 11 6.67 -20.04 2.03
C VAL A 11 6.35 -20.65 3.38
N HIS A 12 5.64 -19.91 4.21
CA HIS A 12 5.05 -20.40 5.46
C HIS A 12 3.53 -20.35 5.36
N HIS A 13 2.88 -21.50 5.54
CA HIS A 13 1.43 -21.61 5.50
C HIS A 13 0.89 -21.78 6.92
N ASP A 14 0.11 -20.79 7.38
CA ASP A 14 -0.73 -20.88 8.57
C ASP A 14 -2.19 -20.77 8.13
N PRO A 15 -2.95 -21.86 8.13
CA PRO A 15 -4.34 -21.87 7.63
C PRO A 15 -5.28 -20.98 8.45
N THR A 16 -4.90 -20.59 9.68
CA THR A 16 -5.73 -19.75 10.54
C THR A 16 -5.68 -18.27 10.15
N GLN A 17 -4.66 -17.84 9.42
CA GLN A 17 -4.45 -16.44 9.05
C GLN A 17 -5.16 -16.01 7.77
N GLY A 18 -5.67 -16.96 6.96
CA GLY A 18 -6.35 -16.67 5.69
C GLY A 18 -5.42 -16.15 4.58
N PHE A 19 -4.10 -16.24 4.77
CA PHE A 19 -3.06 -15.92 3.77
C PHE A 19 -1.84 -16.82 3.96
N VAL A 20 -0.99 -16.83 2.95
CA VAL A 20 0.32 -17.50 2.97
C VAL A 20 1.40 -16.42 3.08
N SER A 21 2.32 -16.57 4.04
CA SER A 21 3.51 -15.73 4.15
C SER A 21 4.58 -16.19 3.16
N ALA A 22 5.01 -15.28 2.29
CA ALA A 22 6.10 -15.48 1.36
C ALA A 22 7.24 -14.51 1.68
N PHE A 23 8.49 -14.97 1.54
CA PHE A 23 9.66 -14.14 1.76
C PHE A 23 10.52 -14.11 0.50
N VAL A 24 10.89 -12.92 0.07
CA VAL A 24 11.72 -12.67 -1.12
C VAL A 24 12.99 -11.95 -0.69
N THR A 25 14.13 -12.42 -1.16
CA THR A 25 15.42 -11.75 -0.91
C THR A 25 15.56 -10.53 -1.81
N ALA A 26 15.73 -9.35 -1.23
CA ALA A 26 16.07 -8.13 -1.95
C ALA A 26 17.46 -8.22 -2.60
N PRO A 27 17.80 -7.36 -3.59
CA PRO A 27 19.10 -7.39 -4.26
C PRO A 27 20.30 -7.19 -3.32
N ASP A 28 20.10 -6.57 -2.17
CA ASP A 28 21.11 -6.36 -1.12
C ASP A 28 21.12 -7.45 -0.02
N GLY A 29 20.31 -8.51 -0.20
CA GLY A 29 20.23 -9.66 0.70
C GLY A 29 19.20 -9.56 1.82
N LEU A 30 18.47 -8.43 1.95
CA LEU A 30 17.47 -8.25 2.99
C LEU A 30 16.20 -9.05 2.66
N MET A 31 15.63 -9.73 3.66
CA MET A 31 14.40 -10.51 3.50
C MET A 31 13.14 -9.63 3.54
N LEU A 32 12.33 -9.69 2.49
CA LEU A 32 11.09 -8.96 2.32
C LEU A 32 9.89 -9.90 2.44
N HIS A 33 8.94 -9.55 3.28
CA HIS A 33 7.72 -10.31 3.51
C HIS A 33 6.59 -9.88 2.59
N VAL A 34 5.82 -10.86 2.13
CA VAL A 34 4.61 -10.67 1.32
C VAL A 34 3.51 -11.60 1.83
N ARG A 35 2.32 -11.04 2.10
CA ARG A 35 1.12 -11.84 2.31
C ARG A 35 0.50 -12.19 0.97
N SER A 36 0.33 -13.46 0.70
CA SER A 36 -0.27 -13.99 -0.53
C SER A 36 -1.65 -14.57 -0.23
N TYR A 37 -2.67 -14.09 -0.93
CA TYR A 37 -4.05 -14.53 -0.82
C TYR A 37 -4.53 -15.11 -2.15
N GLY A 38 -5.43 -16.09 -2.08
CA GLY A 38 -6.07 -16.68 -3.26
C GLY A 38 -5.19 -17.59 -4.10
N PRO A 39 -5.71 -18.03 -5.23
CA PRO A 39 -5.03 -19.01 -6.09
C PRO A 39 -3.88 -18.37 -6.86
N ARG A 40 -2.71 -19.03 -6.85
CA ARG A 40 -1.57 -18.59 -7.68
C ARG A 40 -1.83 -18.75 -9.18
N LEU A 41 -2.58 -19.78 -9.54
CA LEU A 41 -2.98 -20.06 -10.93
C LEU A 41 -4.41 -19.54 -11.13
N SER A 42 -4.53 -18.29 -11.49
CA SER A 42 -5.79 -17.63 -11.87
C SER A 42 -5.62 -16.99 -13.24
N SER A 43 -6.69 -17.01 -14.05
CA SER A 43 -6.75 -16.24 -15.30
C SER A 43 -6.99 -14.76 -15.08
N ALA A 44 -7.45 -14.39 -13.88
CA ALA A 44 -7.67 -13.00 -13.49
C ALA A 44 -6.35 -12.26 -13.22
N LEU A 45 -6.31 -10.98 -13.52
CA LEU A 45 -5.16 -10.13 -13.18
C LEU A 45 -4.87 -10.19 -11.68
N PRO A 46 -3.62 -10.41 -11.28
CA PRO A 46 -3.22 -10.32 -9.88
C PRO A 46 -3.31 -8.88 -9.37
N VAL A 47 -3.49 -8.74 -8.05
CA VAL A 47 -3.50 -7.44 -7.37
C VAL A 47 -2.30 -7.34 -6.44
N VAL A 48 -1.62 -6.21 -6.48
CA VAL A 48 -0.47 -5.91 -5.60
C VAL A 48 -0.83 -4.71 -4.72
N CYS A 49 -0.87 -4.92 -3.42
CA CYS A 49 -1.22 -3.94 -2.41
C CYS A 49 0.04 -3.34 -1.78
N LEU A 50 0.16 -2.01 -1.85
CA LEU A 50 1.31 -1.23 -1.41
C LEU A 50 0.92 -0.33 -0.24
N PRO A 51 1.40 -0.57 0.99
CA PRO A 51 0.99 0.17 2.18
C PRO A 51 1.51 1.60 2.24
N GLY A 52 0.95 2.37 3.18
CA GLY A 52 1.42 3.70 3.54
C GLY A 52 2.78 3.68 4.26
N LEU A 53 3.33 4.86 4.53
CA LEU A 53 4.70 5.04 5.04
C LEU A 53 5.01 4.24 6.31
N ALA A 54 4.13 4.26 7.29
CA ALA A 54 4.30 3.58 8.58
C ALA A 54 3.22 2.49 8.78
N ARG A 55 2.85 1.84 7.68
CA ARG A 55 1.79 0.84 7.63
C ARG A 55 2.34 -0.47 7.05
N THR A 56 1.57 -1.55 7.17
CA THR A 56 2.00 -2.89 6.79
C THR A 56 0.99 -3.57 5.86
N ALA A 57 1.33 -4.72 5.34
CA ALA A 57 0.45 -5.60 4.57
C ALA A 57 -0.88 -5.88 5.28
N ALA A 58 -0.91 -5.80 6.61
CA ALA A 58 -2.12 -6.06 7.40
C ALA A 58 -3.29 -5.11 7.10
N ASP A 59 -3.02 -3.88 6.61
CA ASP A 59 -4.05 -2.92 6.26
C ASP A 59 -4.94 -3.38 5.09
N PHE A 60 -4.43 -4.28 4.27
CA PHE A 60 -5.14 -4.78 3.10
C PHE A 60 -5.87 -6.10 3.34
N HIS A 61 -5.84 -6.67 4.55
CA HIS A 61 -6.38 -8.01 4.80
C HIS A 61 -7.84 -8.16 4.35
N CYS A 62 -8.73 -7.24 4.71
CA CYS A 62 -10.15 -7.30 4.34
C CYS A 62 -10.34 -7.23 2.82
N LEU A 63 -9.66 -6.30 2.16
CA LEU A 63 -9.70 -6.17 0.70
C LEU A 63 -9.13 -7.40 0.00
N ALA A 64 -7.95 -7.85 0.44
CA ALA A 64 -7.23 -8.96 -0.18
C ALA A 64 -8.01 -10.28 -0.04
N ALA A 65 -8.56 -10.55 1.15
CA ALA A 65 -9.39 -11.72 1.38
C ALA A 65 -10.66 -11.71 0.52
N ALA A 66 -11.32 -10.55 0.38
CA ALA A 66 -12.51 -10.41 -0.44
C ALA A 66 -12.21 -10.63 -1.94
N LEU A 67 -11.14 -10.06 -2.47
CA LEU A 67 -10.73 -10.25 -3.87
C LEU A 67 -10.27 -11.68 -4.16
N ALA A 68 -9.61 -12.31 -3.20
CA ALA A 68 -9.12 -13.69 -3.32
C ALA A 68 -10.26 -14.73 -3.26
N ALA A 69 -11.33 -14.42 -2.53
CA ALA A 69 -12.51 -15.27 -2.36
C ALA A 69 -13.67 -14.89 -3.28
N ASP A 70 -13.45 -14.04 -4.28
CA ASP A 70 -14.50 -13.65 -5.24
C ASP A 70 -15.07 -14.91 -5.91
N PRO A 71 -16.39 -15.14 -5.86
CA PRO A 71 -16.99 -16.40 -6.36
C PRO A 71 -16.97 -16.54 -7.88
N VAL A 72 -16.80 -15.43 -8.60
CA VAL A 72 -16.80 -15.40 -10.09
C VAL A 72 -15.37 -15.39 -10.61
N GLU A 73 -14.51 -14.58 -9.99
CA GLU A 73 -13.16 -14.35 -10.51
C GLU A 73 -12.13 -14.25 -9.36
N PRO A 74 -11.91 -15.38 -8.63
CA PRO A 74 -10.92 -15.41 -7.57
C PRO A 74 -9.53 -15.11 -8.13
N ARG A 75 -8.78 -14.24 -7.46
CA ARG A 75 -7.48 -13.77 -7.96
C ARG A 75 -6.37 -13.83 -6.92
N LEU A 76 -5.15 -13.91 -7.41
CA LEU A 76 -3.99 -13.73 -6.56
C LEU A 76 -3.93 -12.29 -6.06
N VAL A 77 -3.80 -12.10 -4.75
CA VAL A 77 -3.55 -10.78 -4.14
C VAL A 77 -2.30 -10.85 -3.29
N LEU A 78 -1.37 -9.96 -3.55
CA LEU A 78 -0.12 -9.81 -2.79
C LEU A 78 -0.18 -8.50 -2.00
N ALA A 79 -0.03 -8.57 -0.68
CA ALA A 79 0.13 -7.39 0.16
C ALA A 79 1.55 -7.37 0.75
N LEU A 80 2.29 -6.28 0.50
CA LEU A 80 3.70 -6.19 0.78
C LEU A 80 3.99 -5.55 2.13
N ASP A 81 4.97 -6.10 2.83
CA ASP A 81 5.69 -5.39 3.88
C ASP A 81 7.01 -4.87 3.29
N TYR A 82 7.20 -3.54 3.28
CA TYR A 82 8.49 -2.97 2.86
C TYR A 82 9.59 -3.31 3.87
N ARG A 83 10.86 -3.16 3.48
CA ARG A 83 11.97 -3.20 4.44
C ARG A 83 11.68 -2.35 5.68
N GLY A 84 11.91 -2.89 6.86
CA GLY A 84 11.59 -2.25 8.14
C GLY A 84 10.11 -2.19 8.50
N HIS A 85 9.24 -2.98 7.86
CA HIS A 85 7.81 -3.03 8.15
C HIS A 85 7.34 -4.48 8.34
N GLY A 86 6.36 -4.68 9.19
CA GLY A 86 5.69 -5.96 9.41
C GLY A 86 6.65 -7.09 9.74
N GLN A 87 6.70 -8.10 8.88
CA GLN A 87 7.59 -9.25 9.00
C GLN A 87 8.84 -9.16 8.10
N SER A 88 9.00 -8.08 7.32
CA SER A 88 10.26 -7.82 6.61
C SER A 88 11.38 -7.47 7.57
N GLU A 89 12.61 -7.81 7.21
CA GLU A 89 13.78 -7.45 7.99
C GLU A 89 13.96 -5.93 8.10
N TYR A 90 14.55 -5.51 9.21
CA TYR A 90 14.92 -4.11 9.46
C TYR A 90 16.31 -3.84 8.88
N ASP A 91 16.42 -2.73 8.15
CA ASP A 91 17.70 -2.33 7.57
C ASP A 91 18.61 -1.69 8.63
N ARG A 92 19.89 -2.07 8.61
CA ARG A 92 20.90 -1.47 9.49
C ARG A 92 21.13 -0.01 9.14
N ASN A 93 21.01 0.34 7.85
CA ASN A 93 21.11 1.71 7.36
C ASN A 93 19.71 2.29 7.11
N PRO A 94 19.21 3.21 7.95
CA PRO A 94 17.90 3.83 7.78
C PRO A 94 17.72 4.63 6.49
N ASP A 95 18.80 5.01 5.81
CA ASP A 95 18.74 5.70 4.53
C ASP A 95 18.18 4.81 3.42
N ASN A 96 18.27 3.50 3.59
CA ASN A 96 17.68 2.51 2.69
C ASN A 96 16.13 2.44 2.77
N TYR A 97 15.49 3.14 3.72
CA TYR A 97 14.04 3.29 3.75
C TYR A 97 13.51 4.29 2.71
N ALA A 98 14.37 4.89 1.90
CA ALA A 98 14.03 5.83 0.85
C ALA A 98 13.21 5.18 -0.28
N LEU A 99 12.34 5.99 -0.94
CA LEU A 99 11.48 5.55 -2.05
C LEU A 99 12.23 4.82 -3.18
N PRO A 100 13.41 5.27 -3.66
CA PRO A 100 14.12 4.57 -4.73
C PRO A 100 14.53 3.15 -4.36
N VAL A 101 14.95 2.91 -3.11
CA VAL A 101 15.32 1.56 -2.63
C VAL A 101 14.08 0.67 -2.56
N LYS A 102 12.96 1.17 -2.02
CA LYS A 102 11.69 0.44 -2.00
C LYS A 102 11.14 0.13 -3.40
N LEU A 103 11.40 0.99 -4.39
CA LEU A 103 11.06 0.73 -5.79
C LEU A 103 11.90 -0.44 -6.36
N THR A 104 13.16 -0.51 -6.00
CA THR A 104 14.04 -1.65 -6.35
C THR A 104 13.53 -2.94 -5.69
N ASP A 105 13.19 -2.89 -4.40
CA ASP A 105 12.59 -4.01 -3.66
C ASP A 105 11.29 -4.49 -4.32
N LEU A 106 10.39 -3.57 -4.64
CA LEU A 106 9.14 -3.88 -5.34
C LEU A 106 9.41 -4.58 -6.69
N SER A 107 10.36 -4.07 -7.46
CA SER A 107 10.74 -4.67 -8.73
C SER A 107 11.30 -6.08 -8.57
N ALA A 108 12.08 -6.34 -7.52
CA ALA A 108 12.61 -7.65 -7.18
C ALA A 108 11.48 -8.63 -6.79
N ILE A 109 10.54 -8.18 -5.94
CA ILE A 109 9.37 -8.98 -5.55
C ILE A 109 8.53 -9.37 -6.77
N LEU A 110 8.19 -8.41 -7.65
CA LEU A 110 7.40 -8.67 -8.85
C LEU A 110 8.08 -9.68 -9.78
N THR A 111 9.40 -9.62 -9.87
CA THR A 111 10.19 -10.56 -10.69
C THR A 111 10.27 -11.94 -10.05
N ALA A 112 10.55 -12.01 -8.75
CA ALA A 112 10.68 -13.28 -8.01
C ALA A 112 9.38 -14.06 -7.95
N LEU A 113 8.25 -13.37 -7.83
CA LEU A 113 6.93 -14.00 -7.74
C LEU A 113 6.24 -14.14 -9.11
N GLU A 114 6.88 -13.67 -10.19
CA GLU A 114 6.35 -13.68 -11.56
C GLU A 114 4.97 -13.02 -11.66
N VAL A 115 4.79 -11.90 -10.95
CA VAL A 115 3.53 -11.17 -10.86
C VAL A 115 3.63 -9.87 -11.63
N ALA A 116 3.48 -9.97 -12.96
CA ALA A 116 3.34 -8.84 -13.87
C ALA A 116 2.76 -9.33 -15.21
N PRO A 117 1.79 -8.59 -15.82
CA PRO A 117 1.19 -7.36 -15.34
C PRO A 117 0.21 -7.56 -14.17
N ALA A 118 0.05 -6.53 -13.33
CA ALA A 118 -0.84 -6.56 -12.16
C ALA A 118 -1.61 -5.25 -12.00
N VAL A 119 -2.71 -5.29 -11.23
CA VAL A 119 -3.38 -4.07 -10.74
C VAL A 119 -2.77 -3.68 -9.39
N PHE A 120 -2.34 -2.43 -9.25
CA PHE A 120 -1.72 -1.93 -8.03
C PHE A 120 -2.71 -1.13 -7.19
N VAL A 121 -2.81 -1.45 -5.90
CA VAL A 121 -3.57 -0.67 -4.91
C VAL A 121 -2.56 -0.01 -3.96
N GLY A 122 -2.27 1.26 -4.20
CA GLY A 122 -1.28 2.00 -3.43
C GLY A 122 -1.92 3.00 -2.47
N THR A 123 -1.72 2.81 -1.17
CA THR A 123 -2.15 3.77 -0.15
C THR A 123 -1.04 4.78 0.11
N SER A 124 -1.32 6.09 -0.05
CA SER A 124 -0.35 7.14 0.31
C SER A 124 1.04 6.89 -0.31
N HIS A 125 2.04 6.60 0.51
CA HIS A 125 3.39 6.22 0.09
C HIS A 125 3.40 5.07 -0.96
N GLY A 126 2.51 4.09 -0.82
CA GLY A 126 2.35 3.01 -1.80
C GLY A 126 1.87 3.50 -3.16
N GLY A 127 1.05 4.56 -3.19
CA GLY A 127 0.64 5.20 -4.44
C GLY A 127 1.77 5.97 -5.12
N LEU A 128 2.69 6.58 -4.33
CA LEU A 128 3.92 7.18 -4.87
C LEU A 128 4.78 6.12 -5.56
N LEU A 129 4.94 4.95 -4.93
CA LEU A 129 5.67 3.83 -5.53
C LEU A 129 5.01 3.34 -6.83
N ALA A 130 3.68 3.24 -6.86
CA ALA A 130 2.96 2.85 -8.08
C ALA A 130 3.17 3.87 -9.23
N MET A 131 3.13 5.17 -8.93
CA MET A 131 3.43 6.22 -9.90
C MET A 131 4.89 6.18 -10.37
N MET A 132 5.85 5.90 -9.50
CA MET A 132 7.26 5.73 -9.88
C MET A 132 7.49 4.45 -10.70
N LEU A 133 6.79 3.37 -10.37
CA LEU A 133 6.85 2.12 -11.13
C LEU A 133 6.33 2.31 -12.56
N ALA A 134 5.33 3.18 -12.78
CA ALA A 134 4.81 3.50 -14.10
C ALA A 134 5.87 4.10 -15.04
N ILE A 135 6.87 4.79 -14.50
CA ILE A 135 8.00 5.31 -15.28
C ILE A 135 9.06 4.23 -15.51
N SER A 136 9.43 3.50 -14.44
CA SER A 136 10.56 2.58 -14.49
C SER A 136 10.21 1.21 -15.11
N ARG A 137 8.96 0.75 -14.95
CA ARG A 137 8.49 -0.56 -15.41
C ARG A 137 7.02 -0.52 -15.87
N PRO A 138 6.68 0.26 -16.91
CA PRO A 138 5.29 0.50 -17.33
C PRO A 138 4.53 -0.78 -17.71
N THR A 139 5.22 -1.78 -18.27
CA THR A 139 4.61 -3.06 -18.66
C THR A 139 4.19 -3.94 -17.47
N ALA A 140 4.64 -3.62 -16.27
CA ALA A 140 4.21 -4.34 -15.06
C ALA A 140 2.81 -3.92 -14.59
N ILE A 141 2.25 -2.84 -15.13
CA ILE A 141 1.02 -2.23 -14.64
C ILE A 141 -0.14 -2.48 -15.60
N ALA A 142 -1.19 -3.15 -15.12
CA ALA A 142 -2.46 -3.32 -15.84
C ALA A 142 -3.53 -2.32 -15.38
N GLY A 143 -3.41 -1.76 -14.19
CA GLY A 143 -4.29 -0.74 -13.63
C GLY A 143 -3.75 -0.24 -12.30
N VAL A 144 -4.21 0.92 -11.83
CA VAL A 144 -3.77 1.50 -10.56
C VAL A 144 -4.96 2.06 -9.78
N ILE A 145 -4.95 1.85 -8.48
CA ILE A 145 -5.81 2.50 -7.49
C ILE A 145 -4.92 3.32 -6.56
N LEU A 146 -5.08 4.63 -6.57
CA LEU A 146 -4.40 5.54 -5.66
C LEU A 146 -5.33 5.84 -4.48
N ASN A 147 -5.02 5.29 -3.32
CA ASN A 147 -5.78 5.53 -2.10
C ASN A 147 -5.21 6.75 -1.36
N ASP A 148 -5.92 7.84 -1.49
CA ASP A 148 -5.72 9.15 -0.85
C ASP A 148 -4.36 9.79 -1.11
N ILE A 149 -3.92 9.71 -2.34
CA ILE A 149 -2.68 10.33 -2.82
C ILE A 149 -2.84 10.76 -4.28
N GLY A 150 -2.11 11.77 -4.68
CA GLY A 150 -2.09 12.30 -6.03
C GLY A 150 -0.77 12.97 -6.37
N PRO A 151 -0.70 13.67 -7.50
CA PRO A 151 0.53 14.35 -7.97
C PRO A 151 0.90 15.59 -7.16
N VAL A 152 0.00 16.11 -6.36
CA VAL A 152 0.25 17.22 -5.42
C VAL A 152 -0.09 16.73 -4.01
N ILE A 153 0.84 16.90 -3.10
CA ILE A 153 0.73 16.45 -1.72
C ILE A 153 0.62 17.69 -0.84
N GLU A 154 -0.44 17.73 -0.03
CA GLU A 154 -0.65 18.88 0.86
C GLU A 154 0.37 18.90 2.00
N PRO A 155 1.08 20.02 2.21
CA PRO A 155 2.08 20.16 3.28
C PRO A 155 1.52 19.87 4.68
N GLN A 156 0.25 20.23 4.94
CA GLN A 156 -0.40 20.02 6.24
C GLN A 156 -0.45 18.54 6.62
N GLY A 157 -0.80 17.66 5.67
CA GLY A 157 -0.81 16.22 5.86
C GLY A 157 0.58 15.66 6.15
N LEU A 158 1.61 16.12 5.41
CA LEU A 158 2.99 15.72 5.66
C LEU A 158 3.48 16.14 7.03
N LEU A 159 3.19 17.37 7.45
CA LEU A 159 3.55 17.89 8.78
C LEU A 159 2.86 17.10 9.90
N ARG A 160 1.59 16.71 9.69
CA ARG A 160 0.87 15.84 10.63
C ARG A 160 1.55 14.47 10.73
N ILE A 161 1.89 13.84 9.60
CA ILE A 161 2.59 12.55 9.58
C ILE A 161 3.93 12.63 10.33
N LYS A 162 4.72 13.68 10.12
CA LYS A 162 6.00 13.93 10.81
C LYS A 162 5.86 14.01 12.34
N ARG A 163 4.68 14.41 12.83
CA ARG A 163 4.42 14.51 14.28
C ARG A 163 4.30 13.16 14.95
N TYR A 164 3.83 12.12 14.28
CA TYR A 164 3.56 10.82 14.90
C TYR A 164 4.45 9.66 14.40
N VAL A 165 4.95 9.69 13.15
CA VAL A 165 5.80 8.61 12.64
C VAL A 165 7.08 8.49 13.46
N GLY A 166 7.32 7.30 14.00
CA GLY A 166 8.44 7.01 14.91
C GLY A 166 8.29 7.57 16.33
N LYS A 167 7.13 8.21 16.66
CA LYS A 167 6.90 8.90 17.92
C LYS A 167 5.62 8.48 18.63
N LEU A 168 4.88 7.52 18.08
CA LEU A 168 3.69 6.99 18.74
C LEU A 168 4.06 6.40 20.11
N PRO A 169 3.29 6.69 21.17
CA PRO A 169 3.46 6.01 22.46
C PRO A 169 3.36 4.49 22.29
N ILE A 170 4.11 3.76 23.08
CA ILE A 170 4.00 2.30 23.14
C ILE A 170 2.92 1.94 24.14
N PRO A 171 1.77 1.36 23.71
CA PRO A 171 0.71 0.99 24.62
C PRO A 171 1.04 -0.34 25.34
N ARG A 172 0.46 -0.54 26.51
CA ARG A 172 0.60 -1.80 27.28
C ARG A 172 -0.21 -2.95 26.65
N HIS A 173 -1.33 -2.62 26.02
CA HIS A 173 -2.24 -3.55 25.36
C HIS A 173 -3.01 -2.85 24.23
N PHE A 174 -3.63 -3.62 23.32
CA PHE A 174 -4.31 -3.06 22.14
C PHE A 174 -5.46 -2.12 22.45
N ALA A 175 -6.18 -2.28 23.59
CA ALA A 175 -7.24 -1.36 23.99
C ALA A 175 -6.69 0.04 24.32
N GLU A 176 -5.53 0.13 24.99
CA GLU A 176 -4.83 1.41 25.19
C GLU A 176 -4.35 2.00 23.86
N GLY A 177 -3.84 1.14 22.95
CA GLY A 177 -3.47 1.55 21.59
C GLY A 177 -4.64 2.12 20.81
N ALA A 178 -5.82 1.52 20.90
CA ALA A 178 -7.04 2.02 20.28
C ALA A 178 -7.41 3.42 20.79
N GLU A 179 -7.28 3.66 22.09
CA GLU A 179 -7.57 4.97 22.69
C GLU A 179 -6.52 6.03 22.25
N ILE A 180 -5.25 5.66 22.17
CA ILE A 180 -4.19 6.55 21.61
C ILE A 180 -4.54 6.96 20.18
N LEU A 181 -4.89 5.99 19.32
CA LEU A 181 -5.24 6.27 17.92
C LEU A 181 -6.52 7.10 17.81
N ARG A 182 -7.52 6.82 18.63
CA ARG A 182 -8.77 7.59 18.66
C ARG A 182 -8.52 9.07 19.02
N ARG A 183 -7.64 9.35 19.99
CA ARG A 183 -7.25 10.72 20.34
C ARG A 183 -6.50 11.43 19.22
N LEU A 184 -5.64 10.71 18.51
CA LEU A 184 -4.80 11.30 17.44
C LEU A 184 -5.57 11.49 16.14
N PHE A 185 -6.45 10.56 15.79
CA PHE A 185 -7.08 10.49 14.46
C PHE A 185 -8.60 10.58 14.48
N GLY A 186 -9.25 10.67 15.66
CA GLY A 186 -10.70 10.66 15.76
C GLY A 186 -11.39 11.77 14.97
N ALA A 187 -10.77 12.96 14.88
CA ALA A 187 -11.30 14.04 14.05
C ALA A 187 -11.29 13.72 12.54
N GLN A 188 -10.35 12.90 12.10
CA GLN A 188 -10.28 12.44 10.70
C GLN A 188 -11.19 11.25 10.42
N PHE A 189 -11.50 10.45 11.44
CA PHE A 189 -12.29 9.21 11.32
C PHE A 189 -13.45 9.19 12.33
N PRO A 190 -14.38 10.18 12.28
CA PRO A 190 -15.45 10.30 13.27
C PRO A 190 -16.45 9.13 13.25
N GLY A 191 -16.54 8.40 12.14
CA GLY A 191 -17.45 7.28 11.97
C GLY A 191 -16.94 5.93 12.48
N LEU A 192 -15.69 5.82 12.99
CA LEU A 192 -15.15 4.56 13.47
C LEU A 192 -15.73 4.19 14.85
N ASN A 193 -16.19 2.96 14.97
CA ASN A 193 -16.65 2.39 16.23
C ASN A 193 -15.47 1.85 17.09
N PRO A 194 -15.70 1.44 18.36
CA PRO A 194 -14.62 0.93 19.23
C PRO A 194 -13.90 -0.30 18.68
N GLN A 195 -14.60 -1.18 17.96
CA GLN A 195 -14.01 -2.37 17.34
C GLN A 195 -13.08 -2.00 16.18
N ASP A 196 -13.45 -1.00 15.39
CA ASP A 196 -12.60 -0.46 14.30
C ASP A 196 -11.29 0.11 14.86
N TRP A 197 -11.35 0.86 15.98
CA TRP A 197 -10.18 1.40 16.65
C TRP A 197 -9.28 0.31 17.21
N THR A 198 -9.86 -0.77 17.76
CA THR A 198 -9.10 -1.93 18.24
C THR A 198 -8.41 -2.63 17.07
N ALA A 199 -9.11 -2.88 15.98
CA ALA A 199 -8.54 -3.43 14.76
C ALA A 199 -7.46 -2.53 14.14
N PHE A 200 -7.61 -1.20 14.24
CA PHE A 200 -6.58 -0.25 13.80
C PHE A 200 -5.33 -0.36 14.69
N ALA A 201 -5.50 -0.49 16.01
CA ALA A 201 -4.38 -0.68 16.93
C ALA A 201 -3.62 -1.98 16.64
N GLN A 202 -4.31 -3.09 16.40
CA GLN A 202 -3.73 -4.39 16.04
C GLN A 202 -2.92 -4.35 14.72
N ARG A 203 -3.20 -3.42 13.83
CA ARG A 203 -2.42 -3.19 12.60
C ARG A 203 -1.30 -2.15 12.76
N THR A 204 -1.27 -1.43 13.89
CA THR A 204 -0.29 -0.37 14.17
C THR A 204 0.85 -0.86 15.05
N TRP A 205 0.52 -1.71 16.02
CA TRP A 205 1.48 -2.37 16.90
C TRP A 205 1.42 -3.88 16.72
N ARG A 206 2.51 -4.54 17.03
CA ARG A 206 2.61 -6.01 17.09
C ARG A 206 3.10 -6.45 18.45
N GLU A 207 2.72 -7.65 18.86
CA GLU A 207 3.25 -8.28 20.07
C GLU A 207 4.73 -8.64 19.89
N GLN A 208 5.52 -8.37 20.93
CA GLN A 208 6.93 -8.76 21.00
C GLN A 208 7.30 -8.98 22.47
N GLY A 209 7.59 -10.24 22.85
CA GLY A 209 7.70 -10.62 24.26
C GLY A 209 6.40 -10.33 25.01
N ASP A 210 6.50 -9.70 26.18
CA ASP A 210 5.37 -9.38 27.02
C ASP A 210 4.73 -8.00 26.72
N GLY A 211 5.09 -7.37 25.61
CA GLY A 211 4.63 -6.02 25.30
C GLY A 211 4.29 -5.81 23.82
N LEU A 212 3.94 -4.57 23.51
CA LEU A 212 3.67 -4.14 22.15
C LEU A 212 4.83 -3.29 21.62
N VAL A 213 5.10 -3.40 20.33
CA VAL A 213 6.07 -2.54 19.61
C VAL A 213 5.43 -2.05 18.31
N PRO A 214 5.86 -0.91 17.75
CA PRO A 214 5.41 -0.48 16.43
C PRO A 214 5.61 -1.58 15.39
N ALA A 215 4.66 -1.74 14.49
CA ALA A 215 4.76 -2.72 13.41
C ALA A 215 5.74 -2.28 12.28
N TYR A 216 6.58 -1.29 12.55
CA TYR A 216 7.61 -0.78 11.64
C TYR A 216 8.83 -0.26 12.42
N ASP A 217 9.99 -0.14 11.77
CA ASP A 217 11.19 0.46 12.37
C ASP A 217 10.99 1.97 12.58
N VAL A 218 11.07 2.43 13.82
CA VAL A 218 10.92 3.84 14.18
C VAL A 218 11.94 4.76 13.49
N LYS A 219 13.09 4.23 13.06
CA LYS A 219 14.10 4.95 12.28
C LYS A 219 13.58 5.42 10.90
N LEU A 220 12.44 4.89 10.45
CA LEU A 220 11.75 5.36 9.25
C LEU A 220 11.45 6.86 9.29
N ALA A 221 11.28 7.44 10.49
CA ALA A 221 11.10 8.89 10.69
C ALA A 221 12.20 9.73 10.02
N ARG A 222 13.43 9.21 9.87
CA ARG A 222 14.53 9.91 9.20
C ARG A 222 14.26 10.25 7.73
N THR A 223 13.41 9.48 7.05
CA THR A 223 13.02 9.78 5.66
C THR A 223 12.25 11.08 5.57
N LEU A 224 11.43 11.40 6.58
CA LEU A 224 10.66 12.64 6.66
C LEU A 224 11.54 13.85 7.08
N GLU A 225 12.64 13.63 7.78
CA GLU A 225 13.58 14.70 8.14
C GLU A 225 14.32 15.23 6.91
N LYS A 226 14.59 14.35 5.94
CA LYS A 226 15.29 14.70 4.69
C LYS A 226 14.36 15.27 3.61
N THR A 227 13.05 15.24 3.81
CA THR A 227 12.05 15.71 2.84
C THR A 227 11.71 17.17 3.09
N ASN A 228 11.68 18.00 2.04
CA ASN A 228 11.11 19.34 2.11
C ASN A 228 9.59 19.22 2.27
N LEU A 229 9.09 19.36 3.50
CA LEU A 229 7.67 19.19 3.81
C LEU A 229 6.85 20.48 3.62
N GLU A 230 7.50 21.63 3.50
CA GLU A 230 6.83 22.91 3.30
C GLU A 230 6.49 23.14 1.81
N ASN A 231 7.34 22.63 0.94
CA ASN A 231 7.13 22.72 -0.51
C ASN A 231 7.52 21.39 -1.18
N PRO A 232 6.69 20.34 -1.04
CA PRO A 232 6.97 19.05 -1.63
C PRO A 232 6.95 19.15 -3.18
N PRO A 233 7.81 18.41 -3.87
CA PRO A 233 7.80 18.40 -5.33
C PRO A 233 6.49 17.84 -5.87
N THR A 234 6.00 18.40 -6.97
CA THR A 234 4.85 17.86 -7.68
C THR A 234 5.23 16.63 -8.52
N LEU A 235 4.31 15.70 -8.65
CA LEU A 235 4.51 14.41 -9.32
C LEU A 235 3.63 14.25 -10.57
N TRP A 236 3.36 15.36 -11.27
CA TRP A 236 2.52 15.34 -12.46
C TRP A 236 3.08 14.43 -13.57
N ASN A 237 4.39 14.41 -13.77
CA ASN A 237 5.02 13.52 -14.75
C ASN A 237 4.81 12.04 -14.40
N GLN A 238 4.85 11.69 -13.12
CA GLN A 238 4.59 10.33 -12.62
C GLN A 238 3.11 9.97 -12.76
N PHE A 239 2.21 10.92 -12.53
CA PHE A 239 0.78 10.75 -12.76
C PHE A 239 0.48 10.54 -14.25
N ASP A 240 1.10 11.32 -15.12
CA ASP A 240 0.93 11.22 -16.57
C ASP A 240 1.46 9.89 -17.13
N ALA A 241 2.47 9.29 -16.51
CA ALA A 241 2.95 7.96 -16.89
C ALA A 241 1.89 6.87 -16.74
N LEU A 242 0.85 7.10 -15.93
CA LEU A 242 -0.32 6.22 -15.79
C LEU A 242 -1.37 6.40 -16.89
N ALA A 243 -1.19 7.31 -17.86
CA ALA A 243 -2.22 7.68 -18.85
C ALA A 243 -2.76 6.50 -19.68
N ARG A 244 -2.00 5.43 -19.81
CA ARG A 244 -2.32 4.27 -20.67
C ARG A 244 -3.02 3.12 -19.95
N VAL A 245 -3.19 3.19 -18.63
CA VAL A 245 -3.78 2.13 -17.83
C VAL A 245 -5.02 2.65 -17.09
N PRO A 246 -6.04 1.83 -16.80
CA PRO A 246 -7.16 2.20 -15.93
C PRO A 246 -6.65 2.78 -14.61
N LEU A 247 -7.27 3.87 -14.14
CA LEU A 247 -6.88 4.55 -12.92
C LEU A 247 -8.12 4.88 -12.08
N MET A 248 -8.06 4.53 -10.79
CA MET A 248 -9.05 4.89 -9.80
C MET A 248 -8.40 5.72 -8.69
N ILE A 249 -9.08 6.76 -8.25
CA ILE A 249 -8.69 7.55 -7.07
C ILE A 249 -9.71 7.30 -5.96
N ILE A 250 -9.23 6.95 -4.78
CA ILE A 250 -10.02 6.92 -3.56
C ILE A 250 -9.61 8.14 -2.74
N ARG A 251 -10.58 8.93 -2.26
CA ARG A 251 -10.32 10.11 -1.43
C ARG A 251 -11.25 10.12 -0.23
N GLY A 252 -10.70 10.33 0.96
CA GLY A 252 -11.48 10.60 2.16
C GLY A 252 -12.01 12.05 2.17
N THR A 253 -13.26 12.26 2.61
CA THR A 253 -13.80 13.63 2.71
C THR A 253 -12.99 14.52 3.65
N ASN A 254 -12.39 13.93 4.70
CA ASN A 254 -11.58 14.60 5.72
C ASN A 254 -10.06 14.55 5.40
N SER A 255 -9.68 14.20 4.17
CA SER A 255 -8.27 14.12 3.79
C SER A 255 -7.59 15.49 3.85
N ASP A 256 -6.45 15.53 4.53
CA ASP A 256 -5.51 16.65 4.59
C ASP A 256 -4.24 16.41 3.74
N MET A 257 -4.26 15.34 2.94
CA MET A 257 -3.14 14.92 2.09
C MET A 257 -3.43 15.11 0.60
N LEU A 258 -4.63 14.73 0.17
CA LEU A 258 -5.13 14.91 -1.20
C LEU A 258 -6.24 15.96 -1.18
N ALA A 259 -5.95 17.18 -1.62
CA ALA A 259 -6.94 18.24 -1.69
C ALA A 259 -8.02 17.95 -2.74
N ALA A 260 -9.23 18.49 -2.53
CA ALA A 260 -10.30 18.39 -3.52
C ALA A 260 -9.90 19.08 -4.85
N THR A 261 -9.22 20.21 -4.77
CA THR A 261 -8.68 20.94 -5.93
C THR A 261 -7.66 20.13 -6.73
N THR A 262 -6.83 19.34 -6.04
CA THR A 262 -5.90 18.42 -6.72
C THR A 262 -6.67 17.32 -7.45
N LEU A 263 -7.71 16.74 -6.83
CA LEU A 263 -8.56 15.75 -7.50
C LEU A 263 -9.28 16.35 -8.73
N GLU A 264 -9.77 17.57 -8.64
CA GLU A 264 -10.36 18.29 -9.78
C GLU A 264 -9.34 18.50 -10.91
N ALA A 265 -8.10 18.87 -10.59
CA ALA A 265 -7.04 19.00 -11.56
C ALA A 265 -6.65 17.66 -12.21
N MET A 266 -6.69 16.56 -11.45
CA MET A 266 -6.49 15.20 -11.98
C MET A 266 -7.60 14.81 -12.95
N LEU A 267 -8.87 15.11 -12.62
CA LEU A 267 -10.05 14.86 -13.48
C LEU A 267 -9.99 15.71 -14.77
N ALA A 268 -9.60 16.97 -14.67
CA ALA A 268 -9.45 17.84 -15.85
C ALA A 268 -8.35 17.33 -16.80
N ARG A 269 -7.27 16.76 -16.24
CA ARG A 269 -6.13 16.21 -17.00
C ARG A 269 -6.43 14.83 -17.61
N ARG A 270 -7.37 14.09 -17.01
CA ARG A 270 -7.72 12.73 -17.41
C ARG A 270 -9.21 12.44 -17.25
N HIS A 271 -9.94 12.50 -18.34
CA HIS A 271 -11.41 12.34 -18.34
C HIS A 271 -11.87 10.90 -17.96
N ALA A 272 -11.09 9.86 -18.29
CA ALA A 272 -11.38 8.47 -17.95
C ALA A 272 -10.74 8.10 -16.59
N LEU A 273 -11.22 8.70 -15.51
CA LEU A 273 -10.75 8.50 -14.15
C LEU A 273 -11.91 8.07 -13.25
N ASP A 274 -11.79 6.88 -12.65
CA ASP A 274 -12.74 6.44 -11.64
C ASP A 274 -12.45 7.13 -10.30
N VAL A 275 -13.51 7.57 -9.60
CA VAL A 275 -13.38 8.24 -8.31
C VAL A 275 -14.29 7.59 -7.27
N ALA A 276 -13.76 7.35 -6.08
CA ALA A 276 -14.50 6.98 -4.89
C ALA A 276 -14.24 8.01 -3.78
N ILE A 277 -15.27 8.76 -3.41
CA ILE A 277 -15.23 9.62 -2.22
C ILE A 277 -15.74 8.81 -1.04
N VAL A 278 -14.95 8.75 0.02
CA VAL A 278 -15.27 8.00 1.24
C VAL A 278 -15.65 9.01 2.33
N PRO A 279 -16.93 9.03 2.76
CA PRO A 279 -17.37 9.95 3.79
C PRO A 279 -16.73 9.63 5.14
N ASP A 280 -16.56 10.67 5.96
CA ASP A 280 -16.10 10.59 7.35
C ASP A 280 -14.75 9.87 7.55
N GLN A 281 -13.92 9.84 6.50
CA GLN A 281 -12.56 9.31 6.58
C GLN A 281 -11.53 10.34 6.11
N GLY A 282 -10.41 10.36 6.81
CA GLY A 282 -9.24 11.18 6.49
C GLY A 282 -8.18 10.40 5.72
N HIS A 283 -6.92 10.81 5.93
CA HIS A 283 -5.78 10.17 5.26
C HIS A 283 -5.25 8.97 6.06
N ALA A 284 -5.34 7.78 5.50
CA ALA A 284 -6.00 7.41 4.24
C ALA A 284 -7.25 6.58 4.55
N PRO A 285 -8.28 6.59 3.66
CA PRO A 285 -9.44 5.75 3.83
C PRO A 285 -9.09 4.29 4.09
N LEU A 286 -9.80 3.70 5.05
CA LEU A 286 -9.64 2.30 5.39
C LEU A 286 -10.30 1.42 4.32
N LEU A 287 -9.57 0.44 3.83
CA LEU A 287 -10.05 -0.49 2.80
C LEU A 287 -10.80 -1.67 3.43
N THR A 288 -11.70 -1.36 4.38
CA THR A 288 -12.48 -2.35 5.16
C THR A 288 -13.98 -2.27 4.90
N ASP A 289 -14.47 -1.15 4.35
CA ASP A 289 -15.89 -0.97 4.04
C ASP A 289 -16.32 -1.88 2.88
N PRO A 290 -17.37 -2.71 3.04
CA PRO A 290 -17.82 -3.63 2.00
C PRO A 290 -18.28 -2.95 0.70
N LYS A 291 -18.81 -1.72 0.76
CA LYS A 291 -19.23 -0.97 -0.45
C LYS A 291 -18.02 -0.50 -1.23
N LEU A 292 -17.01 0.01 -0.52
CA LEU A 292 -15.74 0.40 -1.13
C LEU A 292 -15.01 -0.80 -1.73
N ILE A 293 -14.96 -1.93 -1.00
CA ILE A 293 -14.36 -3.17 -1.49
C ILE A 293 -15.04 -3.64 -2.79
N ARG A 294 -16.38 -3.64 -2.85
CA ARG A 294 -17.11 -3.99 -4.10
C ARG A 294 -16.78 -3.04 -5.25
N LYS A 295 -16.64 -1.73 -4.98
CA LYS A 295 -16.27 -0.77 -6.02
C LYS A 295 -14.84 -1.02 -6.53
N ILE A 296 -13.91 -1.35 -5.64
CA ILE A 296 -12.54 -1.75 -5.98
C ILE A 296 -12.57 -3.05 -6.80
N ALA A 297 -13.33 -4.06 -6.38
CA ALA A 297 -13.43 -5.33 -7.11
C ALA A 297 -13.96 -5.13 -8.54
N ALA A 298 -15.02 -4.32 -8.71
CA ALA A 298 -15.56 -3.98 -10.03
C ALA A 298 -14.53 -3.27 -10.92
N PHE A 299 -13.77 -2.32 -10.35
CA PHE A 299 -12.69 -1.64 -11.08
C PHE A 299 -11.58 -2.63 -11.49
N VAL A 300 -11.14 -3.49 -10.58
CA VAL A 300 -10.08 -4.48 -10.87
C VAL A 300 -10.54 -5.46 -11.95
N ALA A 301 -11.81 -5.89 -11.93
CA ALA A 301 -12.38 -6.77 -12.95
C ALA A 301 -12.49 -6.08 -14.33
N SER A 302 -12.64 -4.75 -14.37
CA SER A 302 -12.68 -3.98 -15.63
C SER A 302 -11.31 -3.73 -16.25
N CYS A 303 -10.22 -3.99 -15.54
CA CYS A 303 -8.87 -3.80 -16.08
C CYS A 303 -8.56 -4.84 -17.17
N PRO A 304 -8.05 -4.42 -18.34
CA PRO A 304 -7.84 -5.32 -19.46
C PRO A 304 -6.71 -6.32 -19.16
N VAL A 305 -6.98 -7.60 -19.33
CA VAL A 305 -5.95 -8.63 -19.41
C VAL A 305 -5.24 -8.41 -20.74
N SER A 306 -3.97 -7.99 -20.71
CA SER A 306 -3.21 -7.84 -21.95
C SER A 306 -3.03 -9.22 -22.60
N SER A 307 -3.80 -9.49 -23.64
CA SER A 307 -3.52 -10.65 -24.50
C SER A 307 -2.11 -10.51 -25.06
N PRO A 308 -1.26 -11.54 -25.04
CA PRO A 308 -0.03 -11.52 -25.79
C PRO A 308 -0.41 -11.28 -27.26
N LYS A 309 0.04 -10.17 -27.84
CA LYS A 309 -0.04 -10.01 -29.30
C LYS A 309 0.76 -11.16 -29.89
N HIS A 310 0.09 -12.20 -30.35
CA HIS A 310 0.72 -13.14 -31.27
C HIS A 310 1.15 -12.31 -32.48
N GLY A 311 2.45 -12.08 -32.56
CA GLY A 311 3.06 -11.48 -33.74
C GLY A 311 2.76 -12.39 -34.94
N ALA A 312 2.12 -11.78 -35.94
CA ALA A 312 2.04 -12.35 -37.26
C ALA A 312 3.38 -12.20 -37.98
#